data_1398f1be38ff2dcf035c1a2f33bfdba6
#
_entry.id   1398f1be38ff2dcf035c1a2f33bfdba6
#
_cell.length_a   1.000
_cell.length_b   1.000
_cell.length_c   1.000
_cell.angle_alpha   90.00
_cell.angle_beta   90.00
_cell.angle_gamma   90.00
#
_symmetry.space_group_name_H-M   'P 1'
#
loop_
_entity.id
_entity.type
_entity.pdbx_description
1 polymer ?
#
loop_
_entity_poly.entity_id
_entity_poly.type
_entity_poly.pdbx_seq_one_letter_code
_entity_poly.pdbx_strand_id
1 'polypeptide(L)'
;MRLCSIASGSSGNCIYVGSDNTHVLVDIGISGKKMETGLNSLELTGRDLDGILITHEHSDHIKGLGVISRKYGIPIYATAGTVDAMVRTNALGKIPEGIFHEIQEDEPFMINDLKVNPFTIPHDAAQPVGYRLEHEGHSVGIATDLGKYNDYIVKNLENLDAVLLEANHDIRMLQVGKYPYYLKQRILGDRGHLSNENAGRLLCRILHDNLKAVFLGHLSRENNYEELAYETVCSE
;
A
#
# COMPACT_ATOMS: atom_id res chain seq x y z
N MET A 1 14.52 9.09 7.46
CA MET A 1 13.43 8.20 7.05
C MET A 1 13.73 7.62 5.67
N ARG A 2 13.41 6.35 5.41
CA ARG A 2 13.65 5.64 4.14
C ARG A 2 12.31 5.09 3.62
N LEU A 3 12.09 5.16 2.31
CA LEU A 3 10.96 4.54 1.61
C LEU A 3 11.52 3.72 0.45
N CYS A 4 11.11 2.46 0.32
CA CYS A 4 11.52 1.61 -0.80
C CYS A 4 10.37 0.71 -1.24
N SER A 5 10.02 0.76 -2.52
CA SER A 5 9.09 -0.19 -3.11
C SER A 5 9.85 -1.47 -3.48
N ILE A 6 9.69 -2.53 -2.67
CA ILE A 6 10.22 -3.88 -3.00
C ILE A 6 9.40 -4.49 -4.13
N ALA A 7 8.11 -4.25 -4.12
CA ALA A 7 7.17 -4.58 -5.19
C ALA A 7 5.93 -3.70 -5.07
N SER A 8 5.40 -3.26 -6.21
CA SER A 8 4.10 -2.57 -6.25
C SER A 8 3.39 -2.85 -7.57
N GLY A 9 2.21 -3.46 -7.50
CA GLY A 9 1.38 -3.79 -8.66
C GLY A 9 0.36 -4.87 -8.35
N SER A 10 -0.59 -5.05 -9.24
CA SER A 10 -1.70 -6.04 -9.12
C SER A 10 -1.27 -7.51 -8.97
N SER A 11 0.02 -7.80 -8.94
CA SER A 11 0.58 -9.14 -8.72
C SER A 11 1.22 -9.33 -7.35
N GLY A 12 1.35 -8.26 -6.58
CA GLY A 12 1.84 -8.28 -5.22
C GLY A 12 2.54 -7.00 -4.81
N ASN A 13 2.19 -6.52 -3.63
CA ASN A 13 2.68 -5.31 -3.01
C ASN A 13 3.55 -5.63 -1.80
N CYS A 14 4.62 -4.90 -1.61
CA CYS A 14 5.49 -4.98 -0.45
C CYS A 14 6.36 -3.71 -0.41
N ILE A 15 6.06 -2.83 0.51
CA ILE A 15 6.69 -1.51 0.61
C ILE A 15 7.44 -1.45 1.94
N TYR A 16 8.72 -1.12 1.90
CA TYR A 16 9.52 -0.88 3.10
C TYR A 16 9.47 0.60 3.49
N VAL A 17 9.25 0.85 4.77
CA VAL A 17 9.42 2.16 5.40
C VAL A 17 10.22 2.00 6.69
N GLY A 18 11.16 2.90 6.95
CA GLY A 18 11.93 2.84 8.20
C GLY A 18 12.64 4.13 8.57
N SER A 19 12.95 4.24 9.85
CA SER A 19 13.92 5.17 10.42
C SER A 19 15.31 4.51 10.50
N ASP A 20 16.20 5.04 11.31
CA ASP A 20 17.46 4.37 11.62
C ASP A 20 17.28 3.26 12.69
N ASN A 21 16.17 3.27 13.43
CA ASN A 21 15.90 2.35 14.55
C ASN A 21 14.64 1.50 14.37
N THR A 22 13.78 1.81 13.39
CA THR A 22 12.50 1.11 13.19
C THR A 22 12.32 0.74 11.74
N HIS A 23 11.96 -0.51 11.48
CA HIS A 23 11.79 -1.07 10.15
C HIS A 23 10.43 -1.73 10.03
N VAL A 24 9.58 -1.24 9.12
CA VAL A 24 8.26 -1.82 8.87
C VAL A 24 8.07 -2.15 7.39
N LEU A 25 7.24 -3.16 7.13
CA LEU A 25 6.70 -3.41 5.81
C LEU A 25 5.22 -3.00 5.76
N VAL A 26 4.81 -2.41 4.65
CA VAL A 26 3.40 -2.26 4.29
C VAL A 26 3.09 -3.30 3.23
N ASP A 27 2.22 -4.23 3.60
CA ASP A 27 1.82 -5.42 2.85
C ASP A 27 2.95 -6.43 2.58
N ILE A 28 2.58 -7.69 2.39
CA ILE A 28 3.43 -8.79 1.90
C ILE A 28 2.64 -9.61 0.88
N GLY A 29 2.32 -9.00 -0.26
CA GLY A 29 1.64 -9.63 -1.39
C GLY A 29 2.55 -10.48 -2.29
N ILE A 30 3.84 -10.52 -1.97
CA ILE A 30 4.86 -11.28 -2.70
C ILE A 30 5.34 -12.50 -1.88
N SER A 31 6.07 -13.40 -2.53
CA SER A 31 6.62 -14.55 -1.81
C SER A 31 7.66 -14.12 -0.78
N GLY A 32 7.78 -14.89 0.32
CA GLY A 32 8.78 -14.63 1.36
C GLY A 32 10.21 -14.52 0.80
N LYS A 33 10.57 -15.34 -0.20
CA LYS A 33 11.87 -15.24 -0.88
C LYS A 33 12.08 -13.88 -1.56
N LYS A 34 11.07 -13.36 -2.25
CA LYS A 34 11.17 -12.04 -2.91
C LYS A 34 11.28 -10.92 -1.87
N MET A 35 10.49 -11.00 -0.79
CA MET A 35 10.56 -10.06 0.32
C MET A 35 11.97 -10.05 0.94
N GLU A 36 12.53 -11.22 1.26
CA GLU A 36 13.89 -11.34 1.81
C GLU A 36 14.95 -10.80 0.85
N THR A 37 14.82 -11.07 -0.46
CA THR A 37 15.73 -10.50 -1.46
C THR A 37 15.66 -8.97 -1.47
N GLY A 38 14.45 -8.39 -1.37
CA GLY A 38 14.27 -6.94 -1.28
C GLY A 38 14.87 -6.34 -0.01
N LEU A 39 14.65 -6.97 1.15
CA LEU A 39 15.27 -6.52 2.41
C LEU A 39 16.80 -6.62 2.37
N ASN A 40 17.35 -7.70 1.82
CA ASN A 40 18.79 -7.86 1.68
C ASN A 40 19.43 -6.76 0.82
N SER A 41 18.73 -6.23 -0.18
CA SER A 41 19.23 -5.08 -0.96
C SER A 41 19.28 -3.77 -0.16
N LEU A 42 18.59 -3.73 0.98
CA LEU A 42 18.61 -2.64 1.95
C LEU A 42 19.54 -2.95 3.15
N GLU A 43 20.32 -4.04 3.07
CA GLU A 43 21.17 -4.55 4.15
C GLU A 43 20.38 -4.99 5.39
N LEU A 44 19.11 -5.39 5.20
CA LEU A 44 18.19 -5.84 6.24
C LEU A 44 17.77 -7.30 6.03
N THR A 45 17.26 -7.90 7.08
CA THR A 45 16.64 -9.24 7.07
C THR A 45 15.24 -9.18 7.69
N GLY A 46 14.46 -10.23 7.57
CA GLY A 46 13.17 -10.30 8.25
C GLY A 46 13.24 -10.27 9.79
N ARG A 47 14.43 -10.40 10.39
CA ARG A 47 14.62 -10.29 11.85
C ARG A 47 14.77 -8.85 12.33
N ASP A 48 15.06 -7.95 11.41
CA ASP A 48 15.22 -6.52 11.71
C ASP A 48 13.89 -5.79 11.64
N LEU A 49 12.80 -6.48 11.23
CA LEU A 49 11.47 -5.89 11.11
C LEU A 49 10.78 -5.80 12.47
N ASP A 50 10.30 -4.61 12.80
CA ASP A 50 9.52 -4.29 14.01
C ASP A 50 8.01 -4.48 13.81
N GLY A 51 7.52 -4.46 12.57
CA GLY A 51 6.11 -4.62 12.28
C GLY A 51 5.78 -4.79 10.80
N ILE A 52 4.59 -5.33 10.56
CA ILE A 52 3.98 -5.43 9.24
C ILE A 52 2.63 -4.71 9.33
N LEU A 53 2.44 -3.69 8.51
CA LEU A 53 1.20 -2.95 8.36
C LEU A 53 0.43 -3.55 7.20
N ILE A 54 -0.84 -3.91 7.38
CA ILE A 54 -1.67 -4.47 6.30
C ILE A 54 -2.72 -3.45 5.90
N THR A 55 -2.76 -3.11 4.62
CA THR A 55 -3.76 -2.19 4.06
C THR A 55 -5.13 -2.83 4.00
N HIS A 56 -5.22 -4.06 3.50
CA HIS A 56 -6.45 -4.86 3.39
C HIS A 56 -6.14 -6.34 3.04
N GLU A 57 -7.18 -7.19 2.98
CA GLU A 57 -7.06 -8.65 2.91
C GLU A 57 -6.90 -9.24 1.51
N HIS A 58 -6.83 -8.48 0.43
CA HIS A 58 -6.67 -9.04 -0.91
C HIS A 58 -5.34 -9.78 -1.08
N SER A 59 -5.35 -10.81 -1.92
CA SER A 59 -4.24 -11.76 -2.03
C SER A 59 -2.92 -11.13 -2.47
N ASP A 60 -2.96 -10.09 -3.28
CA ASP A 60 -1.79 -9.32 -3.71
C ASP A 60 -1.23 -8.37 -2.64
N HIS A 61 -1.83 -8.36 -1.44
CA HIS A 61 -1.35 -7.67 -0.24
C HIS A 61 -0.92 -8.63 0.88
N ILE A 62 -1.47 -9.84 0.93
CA ILE A 62 -1.22 -10.75 2.07
C ILE A 62 -0.64 -12.13 1.68
N LYS A 63 -0.44 -12.44 0.42
CA LYS A 63 -0.04 -13.78 -0.08
C LYS A 63 1.18 -14.37 0.63
N GLY A 64 2.18 -13.57 0.97
CA GLY A 64 3.38 -13.99 1.68
C GLY A 64 3.28 -13.94 3.19
N LEU A 65 2.26 -13.23 3.72
CA LEU A 65 2.16 -12.87 5.13
C LEU A 65 2.20 -14.10 6.07
N GLY A 66 1.42 -15.14 5.77
CA GLY A 66 1.37 -16.33 6.61
C GLY A 66 2.71 -17.08 6.71
N VAL A 67 3.51 -17.11 5.64
CA VAL A 67 4.84 -17.72 5.63
C VAL A 67 5.81 -16.91 6.50
N ILE A 68 5.79 -15.59 6.35
CA ILE A 68 6.67 -14.68 7.07
C ILE A 68 6.33 -14.62 8.54
N SER A 69 5.05 -14.61 8.89
CA SER A 69 4.56 -14.65 10.27
C SER A 69 5.08 -15.88 11.01
N ARG A 70 5.00 -17.07 10.38
CA ARG A 70 5.53 -18.33 10.98
C ARG A 70 7.05 -18.33 11.12
N LYS A 71 7.74 -17.69 10.17
CA LYS A 71 9.21 -17.70 10.13
C LYS A 71 9.83 -16.74 11.13
N TYR A 72 9.25 -15.57 11.31
CA TYR A 72 9.88 -14.47 12.06
C TYR A 72 9.09 -14.02 13.28
N GLY A 73 7.78 -14.30 13.36
CA GLY A 73 6.95 -13.88 14.49
C GLY A 73 6.77 -12.36 14.59
N ILE A 74 6.80 -11.64 13.47
CA ILE A 74 6.73 -10.18 13.44
C ILE A 74 5.29 -9.74 13.74
N PRO A 75 5.07 -8.72 14.60
CA PRO A 75 3.75 -8.16 14.86
C PRO A 75 3.06 -7.68 13.58
N ILE A 76 1.77 -8.00 13.43
CA ILE A 76 0.95 -7.61 12.28
C ILE A 76 -0.10 -6.60 12.75
N TYR A 77 -0.08 -5.43 12.17
CA TYR A 77 -1.02 -4.33 12.44
C TYR A 77 -2.04 -4.25 11.31
N ALA A 78 -3.31 -4.41 11.62
CA ALA A 78 -4.40 -4.35 10.65
C ALA A 78 -5.70 -3.93 11.34
N THR A 79 -6.65 -3.39 10.58
CA THR A 79 -8.00 -3.09 11.08
C THR A 79 -8.75 -4.37 11.45
N ALA A 80 -9.68 -4.28 12.40
CA ALA A 80 -10.46 -5.44 12.85
C ALA A 80 -11.16 -6.17 11.70
N GLY A 81 -11.77 -5.42 10.76
CA GLY A 81 -12.41 -6.01 9.59
C GLY A 81 -11.45 -6.76 8.67
N THR A 82 -10.24 -6.24 8.47
CA THR A 82 -9.19 -6.90 7.69
C THR A 82 -8.71 -8.18 8.40
N VAL A 83 -8.49 -8.15 9.72
CA VAL A 83 -8.14 -9.35 10.51
C VAL A 83 -9.22 -10.42 10.39
N ASP A 84 -10.48 -10.05 10.63
CA ASP A 84 -11.63 -10.96 10.52
C ASP A 84 -11.73 -11.59 9.13
N ALA A 85 -11.53 -10.82 8.07
CA ALA A 85 -11.58 -11.32 6.70
C ALA A 85 -10.44 -12.31 6.42
N MET A 86 -9.21 -12.02 6.84
CA MET A 86 -8.06 -12.93 6.72
C MET A 86 -8.28 -14.25 7.48
N VAL A 87 -8.82 -14.18 8.70
CA VAL A 87 -9.10 -15.35 9.54
C VAL A 87 -10.23 -16.20 8.96
N ARG A 88 -11.36 -15.60 8.58
CA ARG A 88 -12.52 -16.30 8.01
C ARG A 88 -12.19 -17.04 6.72
N THR A 89 -11.37 -16.46 5.87
CA THR A 89 -10.96 -17.08 4.60
C THR A 89 -9.82 -18.08 4.76
N ASN A 90 -9.26 -18.21 5.97
CA ASN A 90 -8.04 -19.00 6.25
C ASN A 90 -6.88 -18.65 5.29
N ALA A 91 -6.81 -17.39 4.85
CA ALA A 91 -5.87 -16.94 3.82
C ALA A 91 -4.40 -17.12 4.22
N LEU A 92 -4.11 -17.08 5.53
CA LEU A 92 -2.74 -17.14 6.06
C LEU A 92 -2.32 -18.55 6.51
N GLY A 93 -3.29 -19.50 6.59
CA GLY A 93 -3.11 -20.79 7.24
C GLY A 93 -2.87 -20.63 8.76
N LYS A 94 -2.21 -21.60 9.39
CA LYS A 94 -1.92 -21.55 10.82
C LYS A 94 -0.85 -20.48 11.09
N ILE A 95 -1.14 -19.51 11.93
CA ILE A 95 -0.26 -18.41 12.36
C ILE A 95 -0.05 -18.45 13.87
N PRO A 96 1.03 -17.83 14.41
CA PRO A 96 1.25 -17.70 15.84
C PRO A 96 0.11 -16.95 16.53
N GLU A 97 -0.25 -17.38 17.76
CA GLU A 97 -1.22 -16.66 18.60
C GLU A 97 -0.68 -15.28 19.01
N GLY A 98 -1.56 -14.31 19.16
CA GLY A 98 -1.21 -12.96 19.63
C GLY A 98 -0.39 -12.12 18.68
N ILE A 99 -0.25 -12.54 17.40
CA ILE A 99 0.56 -11.80 16.41
C ILE A 99 -0.16 -10.58 15.85
N PHE A 100 -1.51 -10.56 15.88
CA PHE A 100 -2.30 -9.44 15.39
C PHE A 100 -2.43 -8.34 16.45
N HIS A 101 -2.20 -7.12 16.01
CA HIS A 101 -2.46 -5.88 16.73
C HIS A 101 -3.52 -5.12 15.94
N GLU A 102 -4.73 -5.08 16.48
CA GLU A 102 -5.83 -4.34 15.85
C GLU A 102 -5.57 -2.85 15.94
N ILE A 103 -5.77 -2.16 14.81
CA ILE A 103 -5.67 -0.71 14.68
C ILE A 103 -7.02 -0.14 14.27
N GLN A 104 -7.22 1.16 14.52
CA GLN A 104 -8.42 1.89 14.12
C GLN A 104 -8.04 2.99 13.11
N GLU A 105 -8.91 3.22 12.13
CA GLU A 105 -8.74 4.31 11.18
C GLU A 105 -8.75 5.64 11.93
N ASP A 106 -7.96 6.58 11.47
CA ASP A 106 -7.80 7.93 12.01
C ASP A 106 -7.27 7.98 13.46
N GLU A 107 -6.87 6.82 14.04
CA GLU A 107 -6.21 6.76 15.34
C GLU A 107 -4.72 6.48 15.20
N PRO A 108 -3.85 7.49 15.38
CA PRO A 108 -2.41 7.32 15.28
C PRO A 108 -1.85 6.41 16.38
N PHE A 109 -0.88 5.59 16.05
CA PHE A 109 -0.13 4.76 17.00
C PHE A 109 1.37 4.79 16.73
N MET A 110 2.17 4.25 17.65
CA MET A 110 3.62 4.20 17.54
C MET A 110 4.11 2.78 17.34
N ILE A 111 5.06 2.61 16.43
CA ILE A 111 5.95 1.44 16.41
C ILE A 111 7.35 2.00 16.69
N ASN A 112 7.88 1.78 17.89
CA ASN A 112 9.10 2.41 18.40
C ASN A 112 9.09 3.94 18.18
N ASP A 113 9.96 4.47 17.31
CA ASP A 113 10.08 5.90 17.00
C ASP A 113 9.26 6.35 15.76
N LEU A 114 8.58 5.41 15.12
CA LEU A 114 7.78 5.67 13.91
C LEU A 114 6.31 5.87 14.27
N LYS A 115 5.76 7.05 13.99
CA LYS A 115 4.33 7.32 14.13
C LYS A 115 3.60 6.87 12.89
N VAL A 116 2.56 6.05 13.07
CA VAL A 116 1.73 5.48 12.02
C VAL A 116 0.32 6.02 12.11
N ASN A 117 -0.18 6.62 11.04
CA ASN A 117 -1.54 7.14 10.93
C ASN A 117 -2.28 6.35 9.83
N PRO A 118 -3.13 5.38 10.17
CA PRO A 118 -3.99 4.71 9.21
C PRO A 118 -5.15 5.64 8.83
N PHE A 119 -5.50 5.71 7.55
CA PHE A 119 -6.65 6.47 7.07
C PHE A 119 -7.49 5.62 6.12
N THR A 120 -8.82 5.77 6.20
CA THR A 120 -9.76 5.00 5.37
C THR A 120 -9.57 5.31 3.89
N ILE A 121 -9.58 4.27 3.05
CA ILE A 121 -9.60 4.40 1.60
C ILE A 121 -10.87 3.76 1.01
N PRO A 122 -11.45 4.31 -0.07
CA PRO A 122 -12.60 3.70 -0.75
C PRO A 122 -12.14 2.55 -1.65
N HIS A 123 -12.18 1.33 -1.11
CA HIS A 123 -11.86 0.10 -1.82
C HIS A 123 -12.88 -1.01 -1.50
N ASP A 124 -12.95 -2.05 -2.34
CA ASP A 124 -13.89 -3.16 -2.17
C ASP A 124 -13.32 -4.29 -1.28
N ALA A 125 -12.84 -3.90 -0.11
CA ALA A 125 -12.32 -4.75 0.95
C ALA A 125 -13.11 -4.58 2.25
N ALA A 126 -12.80 -5.36 3.29
CA ALA A 126 -13.57 -5.39 4.53
C ALA A 126 -13.44 -4.07 5.32
N GLN A 127 -12.23 -3.57 5.52
CA GLN A 127 -11.94 -2.32 6.22
C GLN A 127 -10.57 -1.77 5.78
N PRO A 128 -10.49 -1.29 4.51
CA PRO A 128 -9.22 -0.95 3.88
C PRO A 128 -8.70 0.41 4.35
N VAL A 129 -7.37 0.49 4.52
CA VAL A 129 -6.67 1.72 4.93
C VAL A 129 -5.44 2.00 4.06
N GLY A 130 -5.14 3.29 3.87
CA GLY A 130 -3.81 3.77 3.51
C GLY A 130 -3.04 4.16 4.77
N TYR A 131 -1.77 4.47 4.62
CA TYR A 131 -0.91 4.83 5.74
C TYR A 131 -0.16 6.13 5.49
N ARG A 132 -0.13 6.99 6.52
CA ARG A 132 0.83 8.07 6.65
C ARG A 132 1.79 7.72 7.78
N LEU A 133 3.09 7.71 7.51
CA LEU A 133 4.14 7.39 8.47
C LEU A 133 5.01 8.63 8.70
N GLU A 134 5.30 8.94 9.96
CA GLU A 134 6.01 10.16 10.35
C GLU A 134 7.15 9.84 11.32
N HIS A 135 8.29 10.48 11.12
CA HIS A 135 9.47 10.39 12.00
C HIS A 135 10.30 11.67 11.91
N GLU A 136 10.56 12.34 13.04
CA GLU A 136 11.42 13.53 13.16
C GLU A 136 11.13 14.64 12.13
N GLY A 137 9.85 14.95 11.92
CA GLY A 137 9.40 15.98 10.98
C GLY A 137 9.41 15.57 9.51
N HIS A 138 9.76 14.30 9.19
CA HIS A 138 9.62 13.71 7.87
C HIS A 138 8.38 12.84 7.80
N SER A 139 7.76 12.80 6.62
CA SER A 139 6.55 12.01 6.40
C SER A 139 6.48 11.35 5.04
N VAL A 140 5.94 10.14 5.01
CA VAL A 140 5.65 9.40 3.77
C VAL A 140 4.21 8.92 3.77
N GLY A 141 3.58 8.91 2.59
CA GLY A 141 2.24 8.40 2.37
C GLY A 141 2.24 7.16 1.49
N ILE A 142 1.36 6.21 1.80
CA ILE A 142 1.10 5.02 0.97
C ILE A 142 -0.39 4.95 0.73
N ALA A 143 -0.80 5.13 -0.53
CA ALA A 143 -2.19 5.13 -1.00
C ALA A 143 -2.31 4.30 -2.26
N THR A 144 -2.46 3.00 -2.09
CA THR A 144 -2.80 2.02 -3.14
C THR A 144 -4.25 1.61 -2.99
N ASP A 145 -4.83 1.01 -4.02
CA ASP A 145 -6.21 0.51 -4.02
C ASP A 145 -7.24 1.60 -3.71
N LEU A 146 -7.06 2.71 -4.37
CA LEU A 146 -7.84 3.91 -4.17
C LEU A 146 -8.84 4.10 -5.32
N GLY A 147 -10.10 3.70 -5.14
CA GLY A 147 -11.11 3.82 -6.20
C GLY A 147 -11.44 5.26 -6.56
N LYS A 148 -11.48 6.15 -5.58
CA LYS A 148 -11.64 7.61 -5.75
C LYS A 148 -11.01 8.36 -4.58
N TYR A 149 -10.83 9.67 -4.75
CA TYR A 149 -10.36 10.55 -3.68
C TYR A 149 -11.35 11.70 -3.42
N ASN A 150 -11.23 12.27 -2.24
CA ASN A 150 -11.97 13.44 -1.78
C ASN A 150 -11.05 14.31 -0.89
N ASP A 151 -11.58 15.37 -0.29
CA ASP A 151 -10.78 16.26 0.57
C ASP A 151 -10.19 15.57 1.80
N TYR A 152 -10.82 14.50 2.30
CA TYR A 152 -10.28 13.71 3.39
C TYR A 152 -9.00 12.96 2.97
N ILE A 153 -8.99 12.33 1.79
CA ILE A 153 -7.80 11.67 1.24
C ILE A 153 -6.69 12.70 0.97
N VAL A 154 -7.04 13.83 0.36
CA VAL A 154 -6.08 14.92 0.09
C VAL A 154 -5.44 15.37 1.41
N LYS A 155 -6.23 15.63 2.46
CA LYS A 155 -5.73 16.05 3.77
C LYS A 155 -4.75 15.04 4.40
N ASN A 156 -4.98 13.74 4.23
CA ASN A 156 -4.07 12.70 4.73
C ASN A 156 -2.75 12.63 3.93
N LEU A 157 -2.77 13.07 2.67
CA LEU A 157 -1.61 13.07 1.77
C LEU A 157 -0.94 14.44 1.60
N GLU A 158 -1.45 15.49 2.26
CA GLU A 158 -0.82 16.82 2.24
C GLU A 158 0.50 16.86 3.03
N ASN A 159 1.42 17.72 2.57
CA ASN A 159 2.68 18.01 3.26
C ASN A 159 3.57 16.78 3.51
N LEU A 160 3.60 15.84 2.59
CA LEU A 160 4.47 14.66 2.63
C LEU A 160 5.86 14.98 2.02
N ASP A 161 6.91 14.34 2.54
CA ASP A 161 8.23 14.33 1.86
C ASP A 161 8.26 13.35 0.68
N ALA A 162 7.52 12.26 0.77
CA ALA A 162 7.38 11.29 -0.32
C ALA A 162 6.02 10.60 -0.29
N VAL A 163 5.54 10.17 -1.44
CA VAL A 163 4.29 9.43 -1.56
C VAL A 163 4.44 8.26 -2.53
N LEU A 164 3.90 7.09 -2.17
CA LEU A 164 3.58 6.03 -3.10
C LEU A 164 2.08 6.12 -3.39
N LEU A 165 1.76 6.49 -4.63
CA LEU A 165 0.41 6.76 -5.10
C LEU A 165 0.03 5.77 -6.18
N GLU A 166 -1.19 5.24 -6.11
CA GLU A 166 -1.73 4.39 -7.16
C GLU A 166 -1.85 5.13 -8.50
N ALA A 167 -1.38 4.47 -9.58
CA ALA A 167 -1.66 4.80 -10.97
C ALA A 167 -1.96 3.48 -11.70
N ASN A 168 -3.14 2.91 -11.42
CA ASN A 168 -3.40 1.52 -11.75
C ASN A 168 -3.53 1.28 -13.25
N HIS A 169 -4.33 2.06 -13.96
CA HIS A 169 -4.66 1.76 -15.34
C HIS A 169 -4.80 3.02 -16.20
N ASP A 170 -4.50 2.87 -17.47
CA ASP A 170 -4.97 3.78 -18.53
C ASP A 170 -6.43 3.45 -18.84
N ILE A 171 -7.29 4.46 -18.88
CA ILE A 171 -8.73 4.29 -19.09
C ILE A 171 -9.03 3.65 -20.44
N ARG A 172 -8.32 4.03 -21.51
CA ARG A 172 -8.55 3.52 -22.87
C ARG A 172 -8.08 2.07 -23.00
N MET A 173 -6.88 1.74 -22.47
CA MET A 173 -6.40 0.37 -22.44
C MET A 173 -7.37 -0.54 -21.71
N LEU A 174 -7.88 -0.12 -20.55
CA LEU A 174 -8.87 -0.88 -19.79
C LEU A 174 -10.17 -1.08 -20.60
N GLN A 175 -10.69 -0.02 -21.23
CA GLN A 175 -11.93 -0.09 -21.99
C GLN A 175 -11.85 -1.05 -23.17
N VAL A 176 -10.73 -1.05 -23.93
CA VAL A 176 -10.55 -1.93 -25.09
C VAL A 176 -9.90 -3.27 -24.75
N GLY A 177 -9.33 -3.40 -23.55
CA GLY A 177 -8.59 -4.57 -23.08
C GLY A 177 -9.46 -5.83 -22.95
N LYS A 178 -8.80 -6.95 -22.65
CA LYS A 178 -9.40 -8.30 -22.66
C LYS A 178 -10.29 -8.61 -21.45
N TYR A 179 -10.29 -7.77 -20.42
CA TYR A 179 -11.06 -8.00 -19.21
C TYR A 179 -12.56 -8.06 -19.51
N PRO A 180 -13.31 -8.97 -18.87
CA PRO A 180 -14.77 -9.01 -19.01
C PRO A 180 -15.39 -7.72 -18.48
N TYR A 181 -16.56 -7.38 -19.02
CA TYR A 181 -17.24 -6.10 -18.74
C TYR A 181 -17.43 -5.83 -17.24
N TYR A 182 -17.86 -6.83 -16.47
CA TYR A 182 -18.07 -6.66 -15.02
C TYR A 182 -16.79 -6.29 -14.28
N LEU A 183 -15.62 -6.84 -14.70
CA LEU A 183 -14.32 -6.52 -14.09
C LEU A 183 -13.89 -5.09 -14.44
N LYS A 184 -14.11 -4.65 -15.69
CA LYS A 184 -13.86 -3.26 -16.08
C LYS A 184 -14.69 -2.30 -15.26
N GLN A 185 -15.99 -2.58 -15.05
CA GLN A 185 -16.87 -1.75 -14.21
C GLN A 185 -16.43 -1.73 -12.74
N ARG A 186 -15.96 -2.86 -12.21
CA ARG A 186 -15.39 -2.92 -10.85
C ARG A 186 -14.16 -2.03 -10.73
N ILE A 187 -13.21 -2.13 -11.68
CA ILE A 187 -11.96 -1.35 -11.68
C ILE A 187 -12.26 0.15 -11.81
N LEU A 188 -13.16 0.56 -12.69
CA LEU A 188 -13.56 1.96 -12.91
C LEU A 188 -14.47 2.53 -11.82
N GLY A 189 -15.00 1.70 -10.95
CA GLY A 189 -15.96 2.10 -9.91
C GLY A 189 -15.30 2.87 -8.76
N ASP A 190 -16.12 3.55 -7.97
CA ASP A 190 -15.71 4.36 -6.80
C ASP A 190 -14.94 3.58 -5.73
N ARG A 191 -14.99 2.26 -5.76
CA ARG A 191 -14.28 1.35 -4.86
C ARG A 191 -13.31 0.43 -5.61
N GLY A 192 -12.99 0.78 -6.85
CA GLY A 192 -12.02 0.07 -7.69
C GLY A 192 -10.61 0.62 -7.51
N HIS A 193 -10.05 1.16 -8.60
CA HIS A 193 -8.66 1.63 -8.64
C HIS A 193 -8.53 2.98 -9.34
N LEU A 194 -7.55 3.76 -8.94
CA LEU A 194 -7.28 5.07 -9.50
C LEU A 194 -6.64 4.94 -10.90
N SER A 195 -7.21 5.61 -11.90
CA SER A 195 -6.60 5.69 -13.22
C SER A 195 -5.38 6.62 -13.22
N ASN A 196 -4.54 6.55 -14.26
CA ASN A 196 -3.39 7.43 -14.41
C ASN A 196 -3.80 8.92 -14.36
N GLU A 197 -4.89 9.29 -15.04
CA GLU A 197 -5.39 10.66 -15.06
C GLU A 197 -5.85 11.13 -13.67
N ASN A 198 -6.57 10.28 -12.95
CA ASN A 198 -7.01 10.62 -11.60
C ASN A 198 -5.84 10.66 -10.60
N ALA A 199 -4.82 9.84 -10.80
CA ALA A 199 -3.57 9.92 -10.04
C ALA A 199 -2.87 11.27 -10.25
N GLY A 200 -2.77 11.75 -11.51
CA GLY A 200 -2.23 13.07 -11.84
C GLY A 200 -3.01 14.20 -11.18
N ARG A 201 -4.35 14.17 -11.28
CA ARG A 201 -5.21 15.17 -10.64
C ARG A 201 -5.11 15.18 -9.11
N LEU A 202 -5.00 14.00 -8.49
CA LEU A 202 -4.75 13.93 -7.04
C LEU A 202 -3.37 14.48 -6.70
N LEU A 203 -2.35 14.12 -7.49
CA LEU A 203 -1.00 14.64 -7.30
C LEU A 203 -0.96 16.16 -7.36
N CYS A 204 -1.64 16.80 -8.33
CA CYS A 204 -1.76 18.26 -8.40
C CYS A 204 -2.34 18.90 -7.14
N ARG A 205 -3.20 18.18 -6.40
CA ARG A 205 -3.79 18.69 -5.15
C ARG A 205 -2.86 18.60 -3.95
N ILE A 206 -1.92 17.66 -3.95
CA ILE A 206 -1.00 17.41 -2.84
C ILE A 206 0.43 17.88 -3.14
N LEU A 207 0.70 18.30 -4.37
CA LEU A 207 2.02 18.77 -4.78
C LEU A 207 2.40 20.08 -4.05
N HIS A 208 3.62 20.12 -3.53
CA HIS A 208 4.20 21.29 -2.87
C HIS A 208 5.74 21.27 -2.94
N ASP A 209 6.40 22.37 -2.66
CA ASP A 209 7.85 22.55 -2.86
C ASP A 209 8.73 21.57 -2.06
N ASN A 210 8.23 21.02 -0.96
CA ASN A 210 8.97 20.08 -0.10
C ASN A 210 8.71 18.61 -0.44
N LEU A 211 7.82 18.28 -1.39
CA LEU A 211 7.61 16.90 -1.83
C LEU A 211 8.81 16.45 -2.69
N LYS A 212 9.61 15.55 -2.14
CA LYS A 212 10.91 15.13 -2.72
C LYS A 212 10.78 13.97 -3.71
N ALA A 213 9.78 13.10 -3.51
CA ALA A 213 9.63 11.91 -4.34
C ALA A 213 8.16 11.48 -4.46
N VAL A 214 7.79 11.09 -5.68
CA VAL A 214 6.52 10.45 -6.00
C VAL A 214 6.82 9.11 -6.65
N PHE A 215 6.29 8.03 -6.08
CA PHE A 215 6.33 6.70 -6.65
C PHE A 215 4.96 6.38 -7.20
N LEU A 216 4.85 6.19 -8.50
CA LEU A 216 3.64 5.66 -9.12
C LEU A 216 3.65 4.14 -8.95
N GLY A 217 2.65 3.63 -8.24
CA GLY A 217 2.59 2.23 -7.86
C GLY A 217 1.29 1.55 -8.23
N HIS A 218 1.19 0.27 -7.88
CA HIS A 218 0.02 -0.58 -8.11
C HIS A 218 -0.45 -0.63 -9.57
N LEU A 219 0.52 -0.64 -10.53
CA LEU A 219 0.23 -0.66 -11.95
C LEU A 219 -0.37 -2.01 -12.38
N SER A 220 -1.42 -1.93 -13.20
CA SER A 220 -2.03 -3.10 -13.85
C SER A 220 -1.11 -3.65 -14.93
N ARG A 221 -0.84 -4.95 -14.90
CA ARG A 221 -0.03 -5.60 -15.94
C ARG A 221 -0.65 -5.63 -17.33
N GLU A 222 -1.99 -5.63 -17.40
CA GLU A 222 -2.74 -5.80 -18.64
C GLU A 222 -3.19 -4.45 -19.22
N ASN A 223 -3.34 -3.43 -18.37
CA ASN A 223 -3.99 -2.17 -18.74
C ASN A 223 -3.13 -0.94 -18.41
N ASN A 224 -1.82 -1.13 -18.24
CA ASN A 224 -0.87 -0.05 -18.00
C ASN A 224 0.58 -0.50 -18.31
N TYR A 225 1.49 0.48 -18.36
CA TYR A 225 2.95 0.30 -18.34
C TYR A 225 3.59 1.58 -17.82
N GLU A 226 4.83 1.48 -17.35
CA GLU A 226 5.50 2.52 -16.56
C GLU A 226 5.57 3.87 -17.27
N GLU A 227 5.98 3.89 -18.54
CA GLU A 227 6.12 5.12 -19.31
C GLU A 227 4.78 5.82 -19.52
N LEU A 228 3.71 5.06 -19.83
CA LEU A 228 2.37 5.62 -20.03
C LEU A 228 1.81 6.20 -18.73
N ALA A 229 1.98 5.49 -17.61
CA ALA A 229 1.57 5.99 -16.30
C ALA A 229 2.28 7.32 -15.98
N TYR A 230 3.60 7.35 -16.16
CA TYR A 230 4.42 8.54 -15.89
C TYR A 230 4.00 9.73 -16.79
N GLU A 231 3.94 9.54 -18.10
CA GLU A 231 3.59 10.60 -19.03
C GLU A 231 2.17 11.14 -18.79
N THR A 232 1.21 10.26 -18.52
CA THR A 232 -0.18 10.67 -18.23
C THR A 232 -0.24 11.49 -16.95
N VAL A 233 0.37 11.00 -15.87
CA VAL A 233 0.38 11.72 -14.58
C VAL A 233 1.07 13.10 -14.72
N CYS A 234 2.16 13.20 -15.48
CA CYS A 234 2.84 14.47 -15.69
C CYS A 234 2.07 15.44 -16.61
N SER A 235 1.13 14.95 -17.39
CA SER A 235 0.34 15.79 -18.32
C SER A 235 -0.94 16.38 -17.70
N GLU A 236 -1.41 15.83 -16.59
CA GLU A 236 -2.56 16.34 -15.83
C GLU A 236 -2.16 17.48 -14.89
#